data_f0ed07e3e280fc5895bb6a1d4b4dfe8b
#
_entry.id   f0ed07e3e280fc5895bb6a1d4b4dfe8b
#
_cell.length_a   1.000
_cell.length_b   1.000
_cell.length_c   1.000
_cell.angle_alpha   90.00
_cell.angle_beta   90.00
_cell.angle_gamma   90.00
#
_symmetry.space_group_name_H-M   'P 1'
#
loop_
_entity.id
_entity.type
_entity.pdbx_description
1 polymer ?
#
loop_
_entity_poly.entity_id
_entity_poly.type
_entity_poly.pdbx_seq_one_letter_code
_entity_poly.pdbx_strand_id
1 'polypeptide(L)'
;MITEKDKALLCQKGISEEKLNEQLACFAKGFPFLKLSAAASIEKGILSPNDEEVNNYLNAWETYTADTAHTIVKFVPASGAASRMFKNMFAFADADYDVPTTDFEKKFFERIHDAAFYADLDAACLRLHGKGIDALMADGKYKAVVNAMLGKEGLNYGALPKGLLKFHRYENGSRTPLEEHLVEGALYAREKDGTVNVHFTVSPEHRALFEALVAKVVPQYEAHFGVTYHVSFSEQKPSTDTVAANPDNTPFRTKEGALLFRPGGHGALIENLNDIDADVVFIKNIDNVVPDRLKEDTVKYKKLLAGVLVTLQAQAFAYLRKLESGKYTMDELREMLQFVQKKLFTKNPETKMLEDTELAIYLQQKLNRPMRVCGMVRNVGEPGGGPFLAYNPDGTISLQILESSQIDMDDPEKKAMFEKGTHFNPVDLVCAIKNYKGEAFDLPKYVDPQTGFISHKSKDGKELKALELPGLWNGAMSNWNTVFVEVPLSTFNPVKTVNDLYREQHQ
;
A
#
# COMPACT_ATOMS: atom_id res chain seq x y z
N MET A 1 22.50 26.85 -10.03
CA MET A 1 23.62 26.28 -10.81
C MET A 1 24.00 24.98 -10.09
N ILE A 2 24.12 23.87 -10.81
CA ILE A 2 24.52 22.55 -10.28
C ILE A 2 26.04 22.56 -10.12
N THR A 3 26.54 22.22 -8.94
CA THR A 3 27.97 22.18 -8.62
C THR A 3 28.56 20.80 -8.90
N GLU A 4 29.88 20.65 -8.91
CA GLU A 4 30.54 19.33 -9.04
C GLU A 4 30.21 18.41 -7.86
N LYS A 5 30.01 18.96 -6.65
CA LYS A 5 29.52 18.19 -5.49
C LYS A 5 28.10 17.67 -5.70
N ASP A 6 27.24 18.46 -6.34
CA ASP A 6 25.88 18.02 -6.68
C ASP A 6 25.90 16.88 -7.69
N LYS A 7 26.75 16.95 -8.70
CA LYS A 7 26.92 15.88 -9.70
C LYS A 7 27.41 14.57 -9.06
N ALA A 8 28.37 14.66 -8.13
CA ALA A 8 28.84 13.50 -7.39
C ALA A 8 27.71 12.86 -6.55
N LEU A 9 26.89 13.66 -5.87
CA LEU A 9 25.73 13.19 -5.10
C LEU A 9 24.66 12.56 -6.00
N LEU A 10 24.37 13.18 -7.16
CA LEU A 10 23.44 12.64 -8.15
C LEU A 10 23.92 11.29 -8.67
N CYS A 11 25.20 11.17 -9.01
CA CYS A 11 25.81 9.92 -9.46
C CYS A 11 25.69 8.82 -8.39
N GLN A 12 26.00 9.15 -7.13
CA GLN A 12 25.86 8.23 -6.01
C GLN A 12 24.43 7.71 -5.83
N LYS A 13 23.43 8.55 -6.08
CA LYS A 13 22.00 8.20 -5.99
C LYS A 13 21.45 7.51 -7.25
N GLY A 14 22.19 7.54 -8.36
CA GLY A 14 21.67 7.09 -9.66
C GLY A 14 20.60 8.00 -10.24
N ILE A 15 20.68 9.32 -9.95
CA ILE A 15 19.76 10.35 -10.48
C ILE A 15 20.49 11.13 -11.55
N SER A 16 19.90 11.28 -12.74
CA SER A 16 20.47 12.10 -13.79
C SER A 16 20.20 13.61 -13.57
N GLU A 17 21.04 14.48 -14.16
CA GLU A 17 20.80 15.92 -14.14
C GLU A 17 19.46 16.27 -14.82
N GLU A 18 19.08 15.54 -15.86
CA GLU A 18 17.80 15.69 -16.54
C GLU A 18 16.63 15.43 -15.58
N LYS A 19 16.66 14.30 -14.84
CA LYS A 19 15.64 13.97 -13.84
C LYS A 19 15.57 15.01 -12.73
N LEU A 20 16.71 15.54 -12.27
CA LEU A 20 16.74 16.63 -11.29
C LEU A 20 16.04 17.89 -11.83
N ASN A 21 16.33 18.28 -13.08
CA ASN A 21 15.72 19.44 -13.70
C ASN A 21 14.21 19.27 -13.92
N GLU A 22 13.76 18.06 -14.28
CA GLU A 22 12.34 17.73 -14.38
C GLU A 22 11.63 17.87 -13.02
N GLN A 23 12.24 17.36 -11.95
CA GLN A 23 11.70 17.50 -10.59
C GLN A 23 11.62 18.99 -10.17
N LEU A 24 12.63 19.78 -10.45
CA LEU A 24 12.61 21.21 -10.16
C LEU A 24 11.55 21.96 -10.98
N ALA A 25 11.35 21.56 -12.24
CA ALA A 25 10.29 22.11 -13.07
C ALA A 25 8.88 21.82 -12.51
N CYS A 26 8.67 20.66 -11.85
CA CYS A 26 7.41 20.33 -11.21
C CYS A 26 7.05 21.33 -10.09
N PHE A 27 8.02 21.85 -9.33
CA PHE A 27 7.75 22.86 -8.29
C PHE A 27 7.24 24.18 -8.86
N ALA A 28 7.69 24.55 -10.04
CA ALA A 28 7.26 25.79 -10.71
C ALA A 28 5.91 25.63 -11.41
N LYS A 29 5.66 24.45 -12.03
CA LYS A 29 4.46 24.20 -12.82
C LYS A 29 3.29 23.69 -11.98
N GLY A 30 3.58 23.02 -10.84
CA GLY A 30 2.60 22.26 -10.09
C GLY A 30 2.13 20.99 -10.83
N PHE A 31 1.09 20.37 -10.30
CA PHE A 31 0.41 19.22 -10.91
C PHE A 31 -1.03 19.60 -11.21
N PRO A 32 -1.59 19.18 -12.36
CA PRO A 32 -2.98 19.43 -12.67
C PRO A 32 -3.89 18.56 -11.76
N PHE A 33 -5.05 19.07 -11.45
CA PHE A 33 -6.10 18.24 -10.89
C PHE A 33 -6.61 17.24 -11.93
N LEU A 34 -6.97 16.04 -11.48
CA LEU A 34 -7.51 15.00 -12.35
C LEU A 34 -8.96 15.32 -12.73
N LYS A 35 -9.30 15.09 -13.99
CA LYS A 35 -10.67 15.29 -14.48
C LYS A 35 -11.53 14.08 -14.10
N LEU A 36 -12.49 14.30 -13.20
CA LEU A 36 -13.41 13.28 -12.77
C LEU A 36 -14.61 13.16 -13.73
N SER A 37 -15.00 11.91 -14.00
CA SER A 37 -16.28 11.58 -14.64
C SER A 37 -17.36 11.27 -13.60
N ALA A 38 -17.02 10.50 -12.56
CA ALA A 38 -17.90 10.16 -11.44
C ALA A 38 -17.13 9.54 -10.28
N ALA A 39 -17.71 9.53 -9.07
CA ALA A 39 -17.33 8.57 -8.05
C ALA A 39 -17.77 7.16 -8.48
N ALA A 40 -16.94 6.14 -8.21
CA ALA A 40 -17.34 4.77 -8.45
C ALA A 40 -18.30 4.28 -7.35
N SER A 41 -19.27 3.45 -7.75
CA SER A 41 -20.24 2.82 -6.85
C SER A 41 -20.58 1.41 -7.36
N ILE A 42 -21.36 0.65 -6.61
CA ILE A 42 -21.85 -0.68 -7.06
C ILE A 42 -22.57 -0.58 -8.40
N GLU A 43 -23.33 0.47 -8.62
CA GLU A 43 -24.04 0.70 -9.89
C GLU A 43 -23.07 1.17 -11.00
N LYS A 44 -21.88 1.63 -10.64
CA LYS A 44 -20.95 2.30 -11.55
C LYS A 44 -19.49 2.02 -11.21
N GLY A 45 -19.01 0.83 -11.57
CA GLY A 45 -17.60 0.50 -11.55
C GLY A 45 -17.09 -0.33 -10.37
N ILE A 46 -17.92 -0.64 -9.36
CA ILE A 46 -17.57 -1.54 -8.27
C ILE A 46 -18.40 -2.82 -8.42
N LEU A 47 -17.73 -3.95 -8.54
CA LEU A 47 -18.37 -5.27 -8.56
C LEU A 47 -18.82 -5.63 -7.14
N SER A 48 -20.06 -6.12 -7.02
CA SER A 48 -20.60 -6.72 -5.80
C SER A 48 -21.13 -8.11 -6.15
N PRO A 49 -20.25 -9.13 -6.20
CA PRO A 49 -20.61 -10.48 -6.60
C PRO A 49 -21.65 -11.09 -5.66
N ASN A 50 -22.63 -11.80 -6.21
CA ASN A 50 -23.54 -12.62 -5.41
C ASN A 50 -22.84 -13.90 -4.92
N ASP A 51 -23.50 -14.69 -4.06
CA ASP A 51 -22.91 -15.88 -3.43
C ASP A 51 -22.44 -16.93 -4.46
N GLU A 52 -23.15 -17.11 -5.58
CA GLU A 52 -22.74 -18.01 -6.64
C GLU A 52 -21.49 -17.52 -7.35
N GLU A 53 -21.43 -16.24 -7.69
CA GLU A 53 -20.26 -15.60 -8.31
C GLU A 53 -19.06 -15.64 -7.36
N VAL A 54 -19.27 -15.39 -6.05
CA VAL A 54 -18.22 -15.52 -5.02
C VAL A 54 -17.63 -16.93 -5.04
N ASN A 55 -18.47 -17.97 -5.01
CA ASN A 55 -18.01 -19.35 -5.05
C ASN A 55 -17.24 -19.67 -6.33
N ASN A 56 -17.71 -19.17 -7.48
CA ASN A 56 -17.02 -19.35 -8.76
C ASN A 56 -15.63 -18.72 -8.75
N TYR A 57 -15.47 -17.52 -8.21
CA TYR A 57 -14.16 -16.87 -8.10
C TYR A 57 -13.25 -17.55 -7.09
N LEU A 58 -13.77 -18.00 -5.94
CA LEU A 58 -12.99 -18.79 -4.97
C LEU A 58 -12.47 -20.08 -5.62
N ASN A 59 -13.31 -20.80 -6.35
CA ASN A 59 -12.92 -22.00 -7.09
C ASN A 59 -11.88 -21.70 -8.19
N ALA A 60 -12.00 -20.56 -8.87
CA ALA A 60 -11.02 -20.14 -9.87
C ALA A 60 -9.64 -19.91 -9.23
N TRP A 61 -9.57 -19.31 -8.06
CA TRP A 61 -8.32 -19.15 -7.32
C TRP A 61 -7.74 -20.49 -6.86
N GLU A 62 -8.55 -21.37 -6.32
CA GLU A 62 -8.10 -22.72 -5.91
C GLU A 62 -7.59 -23.54 -7.09
N THR A 63 -8.24 -23.45 -8.26
CA THR A 63 -7.79 -24.09 -9.50
C THR A 63 -6.46 -23.50 -9.96
N TYR A 64 -6.31 -22.18 -9.89
CA TYR A 64 -5.08 -21.49 -10.27
C TYR A 64 -3.88 -21.91 -9.40
N THR A 65 -4.08 -21.94 -8.08
CA THR A 65 -3.03 -22.35 -7.13
C THR A 65 -2.72 -23.85 -7.16
N ALA A 66 -3.58 -24.67 -7.75
CA ALA A 66 -3.33 -26.09 -7.98
C ALA A 66 -2.36 -26.35 -9.16
N ASP A 67 -2.05 -25.35 -9.98
CA ASP A 67 -1.03 -25.41 -11.02
C ASP A 67 0.34 -24.99 -10.44
N THR A 68 1.38 -25.77 -10.74
CA THR A 68 2.76 -25.50 -10.29
C THR A 68 3.49 -24.45 -11.15
N ALA A 69 2.88 -24.01 -12.25
CA ALA A 69 3.49 -23.05 -13.17
C ALA A 69 3.46 -21.59 -12.67
N HIS A 70 2.75 -21.31 -11.57
CA HIS A 70 2.52 -19.95 -11.10
C HIS A 70 3.34 -19.61 -9.88
N THR A 71 3.96 -18.43 -9.90
CA THR A 71 4.63 -17.84 -8.74
C THR A 71 3.74 -16.78 -8.10
N ILE A 72 3.48 -16.93 -6.80
CA ILE A 72 2.62 -16.05 -6.00
C ILE A 72 3.47 -15.37 -4.94
N VAL A 73 3.40 -14.04 -4.85
CA VAL A 73 4.15 -13.26 -3.87
C VAL A 73 3.19 -12.38 -3.07
N LYS A 74 3.39 -12.32 -1.77
CA LYS A 74 2.78 -11.31 -0.90
C LYS A 74 3.76 -10.17 -0.71
N PHE A 75 3.44 -8.98 -1.23
CA PHE A 75 4.24 -7.77 -1.17
C PHE A 75 3.70 -6.83 -0.09
N VAL A 76 4.50 -6.56 0.93
CA VAL A 76 4.09 -5.80 2.12
C VAL A 76 5.00 -4.58 2.31
N PRO A 77 4.50 -3.36 2.02
CA PRO A 77 5.21 -2.14 2.42
C PRO A 77 5.32 -2.05 3.94
N ALA A 78 6.55 -2.06 4.48
CA ALA A 78 6.82 -2.15 5.92
C ALA A 78 7.85 -1.13 6.44
N SER A 79 8.28 -0.18 5.61
CA SER A 79 9.27 0.84 5.99
C SER A 79 8.74 1.94 6.90
N GLY A 80 7.40 2.03 7.10
CA GLY A 80 6.77 3.09 7.88
C GLY A 80 7.15 3.06 9.36
N ALA A 81 7.78 4.14 9.85
CA ALA A 81 8.10 4.30 11.25
C ALA A 81 6.84 4.38 12.13
N ALA A 82 6.88 3.80 13.33
CA ALA A 82 5.78 3.85 14.28
C ALA A 82 5.62 5.21 15.01
N SER A 83 6.51 6.16 14.77
CA SER A 83 6.49 7.47 15.44
C SER A 83 5.12 8.18 15.38
N ARG A 84 4.40 8.06 14.25
CA ARG A 84 3.04 8.62 14.12
C ARG A 84 2.03 7.90 15.01
N MET A 85 2.18 6.59 15.21
CA MET A 85 1.33 5.78 16.08
C MET A 85 1.45 6.22 17.53
N PHE A 86 2.62 6.67 17.95
CA PHE A 86 2.91 7.11 19.31
C PHE A 86 2.93 8.64 19.50
N LYS A 87 2.45 9.41 18.51
CA LYS A 87 2.48 10.88 18.56
C LYS A 87 1.94 11.46 19.88
N ASN A 88 0.81 10.95 20.37
CA ASN A 88 0.19 11.42 21.61
C ASN A 88 1.00 11.02 22.86
N MET A 89 1.69 9.87 22.81
CA MET A 89 2.55 9.43 23.91
C MET A 89 3.87 10.24 23.96
N PHE A 90 4.43 10.62 22.82
CA PHE A 90 5.54 11.58 22.78
C PHE A 90 5.12 12.94 23.35
N ALA A 91 3.94 13.44 22.94
CA ALA A 91 3.42 14.69 23.47
C ALA A 91 3.22 14.64 25.00
N PHE A 92 2.73 13.52 25.54
CA PHE A 92 2.60 13.33 26.99
C PHE A 92 3.97 13.26 27.68
N ALA A 93 4.96 12.57 27.11
CA ALA A 93 6.32 12.52 27.67
C ALA A 93 6.94 13.90 27.79
N ASP A 94 6.69 14.79 26.82
CA ASP A 94 7.23 16.16 26.76
C ASP A 94 6.35 17.21 27.47
N ALA A 95 5.14 16.84 27.95
CA ALA A 95 4.20 17.76 28.61
C ALA A 95 4.75 18.29 29.93
N ASP A 96 4.18 19.37 30.44
CA ASP A 96 4.49 19.99 31.73
C ASP A 96 3.70 19.38 32.91
N TYR A 97 2.87 18.37 32.66
CA TYR A 97 2.10 17.61 33.64
C TYR A 97 2.53 16.14 33.65
N ASP A 98 2.40 15.46 34.81
CA ASP A 98 2.90 14.10 35.03
C ASP A 98 1.80 13.01 35.04
N VAL A 99 0.55 13.44 35.15
CA VAL A 99 -0.62 12.54 35.23
C VAL A 99 -1.45 12.68 33.95
N PRO A 100 -1.99 11.55 33.39
CA PRO A 100 -2.82 11.61 32.21
C PRO A 100 -3.98 12.58 32.30
N THR A 101 -4.11 13.52 31.35
CA THR A 101 -5.14 14.56 31.33
C THR A 101 -6.09 14.39 30.14
N THR A 102 -5.60 14.03 28.99
CA THR A 102 -6.43 13.83 27.79
C THR A 102 -7.13 12.48 27.81
N ASP A 103 -8.27 12.38 27.12
CA ASP A 103 -8.99 11.11 26.98
C ASP A 103 -8.15 10.02 26.33
N PHE A 104 -7.26 10.39 25.39
CA PHE A 104 -6.35 9.46 24.77
C PHE A 104 -5.36 8.86 25.76
N GLU A 105 -4.73 9.68 26.58
CA GLU A 105 -3.78 9.27 27.62
C GLU A 105 -4.45 8.41 28.69
N LYS A 106 -5.63 8.83 29.17
CA LYS A 106 -6.41 8.08 30.15
C LYS A 106 -6.75 6.70 29.63
N LYS A 107 -7.30 6.61 28.40
CA LYS A 107 -7.63 5.34 27.76
C LYS A 107 -6.42 4.43 27.60
N PHE A 108 -5.25 4.98 27.23
CA PHE A 108 -4.02 4.21 27.12
C PHE A 108 -3.67 3.50 28.44
N PHE A 109 -3.65 4.24 29.55
CA PHE A 109 -3.28 3.66 30.84
C PHE A 109 -4.38 2.79 31.46
N GLU A 110 -5.66 3.11 31.25
CA GLU A 110 -6.78 2.26 31.67
C GLU A 110 -6.75 0.88 31.01
N ARG A 111 -6.29 0.82 29.77
CA ARG A 111 -6.26 -0.40 28.95
C ARG A 111 -4.87 -1.02 28.80
N ILE A 112 -3.85 -0.51 29.51
CA ILE A 112 -2.46 -0.93 29.31
C ILE A 112 -2.24 -2.43 29.51
N HIS A 113 -3.02 -3.06 30.41
CA HIS A 113 -2.96 -4.52 30.65
C HIS A 113 -3.41 -5.36 29.45
N ASP A 114 -4.20 -4.77 28.55
CA ASP A 114 -4.67 -5.43 27.33
C ASP A 114 -3.64 -5.37 26.21
N ALA A 115 -2.59 -4.55 26.34
CA ALA A 115 -1.56 -4.45 25.35
C ALA A 115 -0.79 -5.75 25.15
N ALA A 116 -0.60 -6.17 23.92
CA ALA A 116 0.18 -7.37 23.57
C ALA A 116 1.64 -7.28 24.02
N PHE A 117 2.14 -6.07 24.23
CA PHE A 117 3.50 -5.79 24.73
C PHE A 117 3.56 -5.51 26.25
N TYR A 118 2.45 -5.69 27.00
CA TYR A 118 2.39 -5.37 28.43
C TYR A 118 3.51 -6.05 29.23
N ALA A 119 3.68 -7.37 29.07
CA ALA A 119 4.68 -8.13 29.82
C ALA A 119 6.12 -7.63 29.52
N ASP A 120 6.43 -7.31 28.28
CA ASP A 120 7.74 -6.79 27.92
C ASP A 120 7.97 -5.37 28.48
N LEU A 121 6.91 -4.54 28.48
CA LEU A 121 6.96 -3.21 29.03
C LEU A 121 7.10 -3.25 30.56
N ASP A 122 6.39 -4.13 31.24
CA ASP A 122 6.50 -4.31 32.70
C ASP A 122 7.92 -4.75 33.09
N ALA A 123 8.49 -5.72 32.35
CA ALA A 123 9.87 -6.15 32.55
C ALA A 123 10.88 -5.01 32.28
N ALA A 124 10.62 -4.16 31.27
CA ALA A 124 11.46 -2.98 31.01
C ALA A 124 11.36 -1.95 32.16
N CYS A 125 10.16 -1.71 32.68
CA CYS A 125 9.95 -0.83 33.84
C CYS A 125 10.67 -1.36 35.10
N LEU A 126 10.57 -2.66 35.38
CA LEU A 126 11.29 -3.30 36.49
C LEU A 126 12.80 -3.13 36.35
N ARG A 127 13.35 -3.34 35.17
CA ARG A 127 14.79 -3.19 34.89
C ARG A 127 15.28 -1.75 35.02
N LEU A 128 14.50 -0.77 34.52
CA LEU A 128 14.91 0.63 34.46
C LEU A 128 14.63 1.40 35.77
N HIS A 129 13.56 1.03 36.48
CA HIS A 129 13.03 1.80 37.62
C HIS A 129 12.90 1.00 38.90
N GLY A 130 13.17 -0.33 38.86
CA GLY A 130 12.99 -1.22 40.02
C GLY A 130 11.52 -1.47 40.41
N LYS A 131 10.57 -0.99 39.62
CA LYS A 131 9.11 -1.12 39.83
C LYS A 131 8.42 -1.46 38.53
N GLY A 132 7.41 -2.31 38.60
CA GLY A 132 6.52 -2.61 37.48
C GLY A 132 5.54 -1.48 37.17
N ILE A 133 4.80 -1.63 36.08
CA ILE A 133 3.87 -0.61 35.56
C ILE A 133 2.87 -0.15 36.62
N ASP A 134 2.19 -1.09 37.31
CA ASP A 134 1.16 -0.77 38.29
C ASP A 134 1.70 0.04 39.47
N ALA A 135 2.90 -0.33 39.96
CA ALA A 135 3.55 0.37 41.05
C ALA A 135 4.02 1.78 40.61
N LEU A 136 4.50 1.94 39.37
CA LEU A 136 4.86 3.25 38.83
C LEU A 136 3.63 4.14 38.66
N MET A 137 2.52 3.59 38.17
CA MET A 137 1.24 4.32 38.04
C MET A 137 0.68 4.73 39.40
N ALA A 138 0.73 3.83 40.38
CA ALA A 138 0.31 4.15 41.78
C ALA A 138 1.15 5.27 42.41
N ASP A 139 2.43 5.38 42.06
CA ASP A 139 3.33 6.47 42.47
C ASP A 139 3.15 7.76 41.64
N GLY A 140 2.22 7.79 40.66
CA GLY A 140 2.03 8.94 39.75
C GLY A 140 3.11 9.07 38.70
N LYS A 141 3.97 8.03 38.47
CA LYS A 141 5.10 8.05 37.56
C LYS A 141 4.75 7.54 36.16
N TYR A 142 3.67 8.05 35.58
CA TYR A 142 3.18 7.64 34.26
C TYR A 142 4.20 7.86 33.13
N LYS A 143 4.95 8.96 33.18
CA LYS A 143 6.01 9.25 32.19
C LYS A 143 7.14 8.22 32.21
N ALA A 144 7.44 7.62 33.37
CA ALA A 144 8.43 6.55 33.44
C ALA A 144 8.01 5.35 32.59
N VAL A 145 6.73 4.98 32.62
CA VAL A 145 6.18 3.91 31.80
C VAL A 145 6.25 4.26 30.29
N VAL A 146 5.87 5.49 29.93
CA VAL A 146 5.93 5.93 28.53
C VAL A 146 7.38 5.97 28.02
N ASN A 147 8.31 6.48 28.83
CA ASN A 147 9.72 6.51 28.46
C ASN A 147 10.33 5.10 28.34
N ALA A 148 9.92 4.15 29.17
CA ALA A 148 10.30 2.74 29.03
C ALA A 148 9.73 2.10 27.75
N MET A 149 8.55 2.51 27.29
CA MET A 149 7.96 2.06 26.04
C MET A 149 8.67 2.66 24.82
N LEU A 150 8.85 3.97 24.79
CA LEU A 150 9.37 4.71 23.64
C LEU A 150 10.88 4.69 23.52
N GLY A 151 11.58 4.73 24.66
CA GLY A 151 13.02 4.94 24.75
C GLY A 151 13.85 3.72 24.37
N LYS A 152 15.07 3.99 23.87
CA LYS A 152 16.04 2.98 23.41
C LYS A 152 16.42 1.98 24.52
N GLU A 153 16.48 2.40 25.76
CA GLU A 153 16.81 1.54 26.89
C GLU A 153 15.67 0.62 27.33
N GLY A 154 14.44 0.93 26.90
CA GLY A 154 13.25 0.13 27.12
C GLY A 154 12.90 -0.72 25.91
N LEU A 155 11.67 -0.57 25.39
CA LEU A 155 11.19 -1.30 24.21
C LEU A 155 11.63 -0.65 22.88
N ASN A 156 12.08 0.60 22.88
CA ASN A 156 12.47 1.35 21.70
C ASN A 156 11.34 1.54 20.67
N TYR A 157 10.09 1.47 21.08
CA TYR A 157 8.94 1.55 20.17
C TYR A 157 8.82 2.90 19.46
N GLY A 158 9.42 3.96 20.04
CA GLY A 158 9.47 5.27 19.40
C GLY A 158 10.29 5.34 18.11
N ALA A 159 11.27 4.42 17.92
CA ALA A 159 12.15 4.38 16.77
C ALA A 159 11.93 3.17 15.85
N LEU A 160 11.21 2.15 16.30
CA LEU A 160 10.98 0.93 15.51
C LEU A 160 9.86 1.12 14.47
N PRO A 161 9.89 0.38 13.36
CA PRO A 161 8.79 0.31 12.41
C PRO A 161 7.65 -0.54 12.96
N LYS A 162 6.42 -0.26 12.51
CA LYS A 162 5.20 -0.98 12.97
C LYS A 162 5.32 -2.50 12.85
N GLY A 163 5.98 -2.99 11.80
CA GLY A 163 6.11 -4.43 11.54
C GLY A 163 6.80 -5.23 12.65
N LEU A 164 7.56 -4.57 13.52
CA LEU A 164 8.32 -5.17 14.62
C LEU A 164 7.67 -5.00 16.00
N LEU A 165 6.54 -4.29 16.10
CA LEU A 165 5.84 -4.08 17.35
C LEU A 165 4.87 -5.22 17.64
N LYS A 166 4.68 -5.60 18.89
CA LYS A 166 3.69 -6.61 19.26
C LYS A 166 2.29 -6.02 19.17
N PHE A 167 1.46 -6.58 18.28
CA PHE A 167 0.08 -6.12 18.04
C PHE A 167 -0.96 -7.00 18.72
N HIS A 168 -0.81 -8.32 18.64
CA HIS A 168 -1.84 -9.26 19.10
C HIS A 168 -1.31 -10.24 20.13
N ARG A 169 -2.12 -10.47 21.17
CA ARG A 169 -1.82 -11.45 22.22
C ARG A 169 -2.46 -12.80 21.88
N TYR A 170 -1.72 -13.87 22.15
CA TYR A 170 -2.14 -15.25 22.04
C TYR A 170 -1.79 -15.99 23.34
N GLU A 171 -2.37 -17.17 23.55
CA GLU A 171 -2.08 -18.00 24.74
C GLU A 171 -0.57 -18.27 24.92
N ASN A 172 0.13 -18.50 23.82
CA ASN A 172 1.55 -18.85 23.81
C ASN A 172 2.47 -17.68 23.41
N GLY A 173 2.04 -16.43 23.64
CA GLY A 173 2.87 -15.27 23.34
C GLY A 173 2.13 -14.14 22.62
N SER A 174 2.87 -13.34 21.90
CA SER A 174 2.31 -12.23 21.13
C SER A 174 2.94 -12.18 19.75
N ARG A 175 2.17 -11.75 18.75
CA ARG A 175 2.64 -11.60 17.36
C ARG A 175 2.79 -10.16 16.96
N THR A 176 3.80 -9.94 16.12
CA THR A 176 4.01 -8.68 15.39
C THR A 176 3.20 -8.68 14.08
N PRO A 177 2.99 -7.52 13.45
CA PRO A 177 2.40 -7.45 12.11
C PRO A 177 3.15 -8.29 11.07
N LEU A 178 4.48 -8.35 11.14
CA LEU A 178 5.27 -9.22 10.26
C LEU A 178 4.80 -10.68 10.40
N GLU A 179 4.66 -11.19 11.62
CA GLU A 179 4.20 -12.56 11.88
C GLU A 179 2.78 -12.78 11.37
N GLU A 180 1.87 -11.80 11.57
CA GLU A 180 0.51 -11.90 11.03
C GLU A 180 0.50 -11.96 9.50
N HIS A 181 1.41 -11.25 8.82
CA HIS A 181 1.56 -11.35 7.37
C HIS A 181 2.14 -12.69 6.90
N LEU A 182 3.00 -13.35 7.69
CA LEU A 182 3.44 -14.73 7.41
C LEU A 182 2.25 -15.70 7.51
N VAL A 183 1.45 -15.60 8.56
CA VAL A 183 0.24 -16.41 8.73
C VAL A 183 -0.73 -16.21 7.57
N GLU A 184 -1.02 -14.96 7.21
CA GLU A 184 -1.87 -14.66 6.06
C GLU A 184 -1.32 -15.25 4.76
N GLY A 185 -0.01 -15.18 4.53
CA GLY A 185 0.66 -15.77 3.37
C GLY A 185 0.35 -17.26 3.23
N ALA A 186 0.47 -18.02 4.31
CA ALA A 186 0.16 -19.46 4.34
C ALA A 186 -1.33 -19.74 4.06
N LEU A 187 -2.23 -18.82 4.43
CA LEU A 187 -3.67 -19.05 4.34
C LEU A 187 -4.26 -18.75 2.94
N TYR A 188 -3.70 -17.80 2.18
CA TYR A 188 -4.26 -17.43 0.87
C TYR A 188 -3.25 -17.30 -0.29
N ALA A 189 -1.94 -17.25 -0.01
CA ALA A 189 -0.89 -17.06 -1.02
C ALA A 189 0.07 -18.24 -1.12
N ARG A 190 -0.36 -19.43 -0.69
CA ARG A 190 0.39 -20.67 -0.75
C ARG A 190 0.34 -21.27 -2.15
N GLU A 191 1.51 -21.62 -2.69
CA GLU A 191 1.65 -22.38 -3.93
C GLU A 191 1.38 -23.88 -3.70
N LYS A 192 1.17 -24.63 -4.78
CA LYS A 192 0.83 -26.06 -4.70
C LYS A 192 1.87 -26.92 -3.98
N ASP A 193 3.14 -26.62 -4.14
CA ASP A 193 4.24 -27.33 -3.51
C ASP A 193 4.44 -26.97 -2.03
N GLY A 194 3.63 -26.06 -1.50
CA GLY A 194 3.72 -25.56 -0.14
C GLY A 194 4.61 -24.34 0.02
N THR A 195 5.14 -23.78 -1.06
CA THR A 195 5.93 -22.54 -1.02
C THR A 195 5.03 -21.34 -0.68
N VAL A 196 5.53 -20.45 0.19
CA VAL A 196 4.92 -19.16 0.54
C VAL A 196 5.95 -18.07 0.40
N ASN A 197 5.80 -17.20 -0.61
CA ASN A 197 6.73 -16.10 -0.84
C ASN A 197 6.17 -14.81 -0.23
N VAL A 198 6.93 -14.19 0.68
CA VAL A 198 6.58 -12.91 1.29
C VAL A 198 7.72 -11.92 1.11
N HIS A 199 7.43 -10.78 0.52
CA HIS A 199 8.38 -9.71 0.30
C HIS A 199 8.02 -8.49 1.13
N PHE A 200 8.96 -7.99 1.94
CA PHE A 200 8.80 -6.76 2.71
C PHE A 200 9.69 -5.65 2.17
N THR A 201 9.12 -4.46 1.99
CA THR A 201 9.95 -3.27 1.79
C THR A 201 10.24 -2.64 3.14
N VAL A 202 11.51 -2.43 3.45
CA VAL A 202 11.98 -1.97 4.76
C VAL A 202 12.92 -0.78 4.63
N SER A 203 13.12 -0.03 5.71
CA SER A 203 14.18 0.98 5.77
C SER A 203 15.53 0.30 6.01
N PRO A 204 16.64 0.83 5.44
CA PRO A 204 17.98 0.26 5.62
C PRO A 204 18.36 0.06 7.08
N GLU A 205 18.06 1.05 7.94
CA GLU A 205 18.38 1.03 9.36
C GLU A 205 17.66 -0.07 10.16
N HIS A 206 16.54 -0.58 9.67
CA HIS A 206 15.74 -1.61 10.36
C HIS A 206 15.84 -3.00 9.72
N ARG A 207 16.46 -3.12 8.56
CA ARG A 207 16.54 -4.39 7.81
C ARG A 207 17.06 -5.55 8.65
N ALA A 208 18.17 -5.35 9.35
CA ALA A 208 18.76 -6.39 10.20
C ALA A 208 17.80 -6.88 11.30
N LEU A 209 16.96 -6.01 11.85
CA LEU A 209 15.96 -6.38 12.86
C LEU A 209 14.84 -7.22 12.27
N PHE A 210 14.38 -6.89 11.05
CA PHE A 210 13.42 -7.71 10.33
C PHE A 210 13.98 -9.09 9.99
N GLU A 211 15.20 -9.16 9.48
CA GLU A 211 15.89 -10.42 9.16
C GLU A 211 16.05 -11.30 10.42
N ALA A 212 16.43 -10.70 11.54
CA ALA A 212 16.57 -11.41 12.81
C ALA A 212 15.23 -11.96 13.32
N LEU A 213 14.14 -11.19 13.21
CA LEU A 213 12.82 -11.65 13.58
C LEU A 213 12.38 -12.81 12.69
N VAL A 214 12.54 -12.70 11.38
CA VAL A 214 12.20 -13.76 10.41
C VAL A 214 12.96 -15.04 10.74
N ALA A 215 14.28 -14.96 10.94
CA ALA A 215 15.08 -16.14 11.30
C ALA A 215 14.60 -16.84 12.58
N LYS A 216 14.10 -16.05 13.54
CA LYS A 216 13.57 -16.57 14.80
C LYS A 216 12.20 -17.25 14.65
N VAL A 217 11.28 -16.67 13.86
CA VAL A 217 9.86 -17.08 13.88
C VAL A 217 9.46 -18.00 12.73
N VAL A 218 10.13 -17.95 11.58
CA VAL A 218 9.77 -18.76 10.41
C VAL A 218 9.73 -20.27 10.71
N PRO A 219 10.72 -20.87 11.40
CA PRO A 219 10.69 -22.31 11.63
C PRO A 219 9.43 -22.81 12.33
N GLN A 220 8.88 -22.03 13.26
CA GLN A 220 7.63 -22.41 13.96
C GLN A 220 6.40 -22.33 13.04
N TYR A 221 6.35 -21.33 12.15
CA TYR A 221 5.24 -21.19 11.20
C TYR A 221 5.32 -22.24 10.08
N GLU A 222 6.52 -22.59 9.61
CA GLU A 222 6.73 -23.69 8.67
C GLU A 222 6.22 -25.02 9.26
N ALA A 223 6.58 -25.30 10.50
CA ALA A 223 6.11 -26.50 11.21
C ALA A 223 4.60 -26.49 11.43
N HIS A 224 4.02 -25.33 11.78
CA HIS A 224 2.59 -25.21 12.06
C HIS A 224 1.72 -25.38 10.80
N PHE A 225 2.11 -24.74 9.68
CA PHE A 225 1.32 -24.75 8.44
C PHE A 225 1.73 -25.83 7.44
N GLY A 226 2.86 -26.51 7.65
CA GLY A 226 3.42 -27.48 6.68
C GLY A 226 3.78 -26.79 5.36
N VAL A 227 4.45 -25.66 5.42
CA VAL A 227 4.86 -24.82 4.29
C VAL A 227 6.36 -24.54 4.35
N THR A 228 6.90 -24.00 3.24
CA THR A 228 8.25 -23.45 3.18
C THR A 228 8.16 -21.96 2.86
N TYR A 229 8.65 -21.11 3.76
CA TYR A 229 8.66 -19.66 3.54
C TYR A 229 9.92 -19.19 2.82
N HIS A 230 9.71 -18.42 1.76
CA HIS A 230 10.74 -17.59 1.14
C HIS A 230 10.46 -16.14 1.47
N VAL A 231 11.14 -15.62 2.50
CA VAL A 231 10.99 -14.22 2.92
C VAL A 231 12.14 -13.41 2.32
N SER A 232 11.79 -12.36 1.61
CA SER A 232 12.76 -11.45 0.98
C SER A 232 12.51 -10.00 1.38
N PHE A 233 13.53 -9.18 1.25
CA PHE A 233 13.49 -7.78 1.63
C PHE A 233 14.06 -6.90 0.53
N SER A 234 13.49 -5.73 0.34
CA SER A 234 14.08 -4.65 -0.45
C SER A 234 13.96 -3.32 0.27
N GLU A 235 14.79 -2.39 -0.13
CA GLU A 235 14.80 -1.02 0.34
C GLU A 235 14.35 -0.10 -0.79
N GLN A 236 13.77 1.05 -0.46
CA GLN A 236 13.48 2.04 -1.47
C GLN A 236 14.76 2.45 -2.19
N LYS A 237 14.74 2.42 -3.53
CA LYS A 237 15.94 2.73 -4.34
C LYS A 237 16.31 4.21 -4.19
N PRO A 238 17.58 4.55 -3.91
CA PRO A 238 18.02 5.95 -3.83
C PRO A 238 17.76 6.77 -5.09
N SER A 239 17.69 6.11 -6.25
CA SER A 239 17.33 6.74 -7.54
C SER A 239 15.90 7.25 -7.62
N THR A 240 15.05 6.84 -6.69
CA THR A 240 13.65 7.31 -6.55
C THR A 240 13.51 8.49 -5.59
N ASP A 241 14.57 8.90 -4.93
CA ASP A 241 14.56 10.09 -4.08
C ASP A 241 14.24 11.34 -4.90
N THR A 242 13.57 12.28 -4.26
CA THR A 242 13.19 13.55 -4.88
C THR A 242 13.92 14.73 -4.23
N VAL A 243 14.32 15.70 -5.04
CA VAL A 243 14.94 16.92 -4.52
C VAL A 243 13.90 17.76 -3.77
N ALA A 244 14.30 18.39 -2.66
CA ALA A 244 13.49 19.39 -1.99
C ALA A 244 13.75 20.78 -2.59
N ALA A 245 12.75 21.64 -2.55
CA ALA A 245 12.86 23.02 -3.00
C ALA A 245 12.51 24.02 -1.90
N ASN A 246 13.09 25.21 -2.00
CA ASN A 246 12.69 26.38 -1.20
C ASN A 246 11.28 26.87 -1.62
N PRO A 247 10.62 27.74 -0.84
CA PRO A 247 9.35 28.35 -1.24
C PRO A 247 9.37 29.05 -2.60
N ASP A 248 10.52 29.59 -3.03
CA ASP A 248 10.76 30.24 -4.32
C ASP A 248 11.07 29.26 -5.48
N ASN A 249 10.97 27.96 -5.25
CA ASN A 249 11.24 26.85 -6.18
C ASN A 249 12.74 26.63 -6.51
N THR A 250 13.66 27.32 -5.86
CA THR A 250 15.08 27.01 -5.96
C THR A 250 15.41 25.73 -5.16
N PRO A 251 16.46 24.96 -5.53
CA PRO A 251 16.84 23.77 -4.82
C PRO A 251 17.14 24.04 -3.34
N PHE A 252 16.55 23.28 -2.43
CA PHE A 252 16.86 23.37 -1.01
C PHE A 252 18.23 22.74 -0.73
N ARG A 253 19.06 23.47 0.04
CA ARG A 253 20.39 23.00 0.41
C ARG A 253 20.53 22.82 1.92
N THR A 254 21.28 21.79 2.29
CA THR A 254 21.67 21.54 3.69
C THR A 254 22.62 22.64 4.19
N LYS A 255 22.94 22.64 5.48
CA LYS A 255 23.91 23.56 6.07
C LYS A 255 25.30 23.44 5.44
N GLU A 256 25.64 22.25 4.94
CA GLU A 256 26.89 21.93 4.25
C GLU A 256 26.87 22.31 2.76
N GLY A 257 25.76 22.89 2.28
CA GLY A 257 25.59 23.36 0.90
C GLY A 257 25.21 22.27 -0.11
N ALA A 258 24.99 21.01 0.32
CA ALA A 258 24.55 19.92 -0.55
C ALA A 258 23.05 20.02 -0.87
N LEU A 259 22.64 19.50 -2.04
CA LEU A 259 21.21 19.32 -2.36
C LEU A 259 20.55 18.42 -1.32
N LEU A 260 19.36 18.79 -0.87
CA LEU A 260 18.56 17.96 0.00
C LEU A 260 17.66 17.05 -0.82
N PHE A 261 17.85 15.75 -0.69
CA PHE A 261 16.95 14.74 -1.23
C PHE A 261 16.07 14.14 -0.13
N ARG A 262 14.88 13.74 -0.50
CA ARG A 262 13.91 13.09 0.38
C ARG A 262 13.37 11.83 -0.30
N PRO A 263 12.95 10.81 0.49
CA PRO A 263 12.23 9.68 -0.08
C PRO A 263 11.00 10.15 -0.87
N GLY A 264 10.77 9.55 -2.02
CA GLY A 264 9.67 9.91 -2.94
C GLY A 264 8.27 9.45 -2.50
N GLY A 265 8.12 8.98 -1.25
CA GLY A 265 6.88 8.41 -0.74
C GLY A 265 6.66 6.96 -1.20
N HIS A 266 5.46 6.40 -0.94
CA HIS A 266 5.18 5.02 -1.32
C HIS A 266 5.10 4.80 -2.84
N GLY A 267 4.99 5.86 -3.64
CA GLY A 267 5.06 5.78 -5.10
C GLY A 267 6.41 5.28 -5.62
N ALA A 268 7.49 5.53 -4.89
CA ALA A 268 8.81 4.98 -5.20
C ALA A 268 8.85 3.44 -5.22
N LEU A 269 7.94 2.79 -4.51
CA LEU A 269 7.88 1.33 -4.40
C LEU A 269 7.42 0.64 -5.69
N ILE A 270 6.98 1.37 -6.70
CA ILE A 270 6.74 0.78 -8.03
C ILE A 270 8.02 0.16 -8.60
N GLU A 271 9.18 0.74 -8.32
CA GLU A 271 10.48 0.21 -8.71
C GLU A 271 10.82 -1.10 -7.95
N ASN A 272 10.44 -1.19 -6.68
CA ASN A 272 10.59 -2.42 -5.90
C ASN A 272 9.65 -3.52 -6.41
N LEU A 273 8.41 -3.16 -6.73
CA LEU A 273 7.44 -4.09 -7.31
C LEU A 273 7.88 -4.57 -8.69
N ASN A 274 8.51 -3.70 -9.48
CA ASN A 274 9.05 -4.04 -10.81
C ASN A 274 10.15 -5.10 -10.77
N ASP A 275 10.86 -5.22 -9.65
CA ASP A 275 11.90 -6.23 -9.45
C ASP A 275 11.34 -7.59 -8.99
N ILE A 276 10.04 -7.70 -8.74
CA ILE A 276 9.39 -8.94 -8.30
C ILE A 276 9.07 -9.83 -9.51
N ASP A 277 9.64 -11.03 -9.53
CA ASP A 277 9.28 -12.04 -10.52
C ASP A 277 8.13 -12.91 -10.00
N ALA A 278 6.91 -12.52 -10.32
CA ALA A 278 5.70 -13.23 -9.93
C ALA A 278 4.58 -13.10 -10.96
N ASP A 279 3.70 -14.10 -11.01
CA ASP A 279 2.48 -14.07 -11.81
C ASP A 279 1.36 -13.31 -11.10
N VAL A 280 1.25 -13.51 -9.79
CA VAL A 280 0.27 -12.83 -8.92
C VAL A 280 0.96 -12.22 -7.71
N VAL A 281 0.65 -10.97 -7.42
CA VAL A 281 1.18 -10.25 -6.25
C VAL A 281 0.03 -9.72 -5.40
N PHE A 282 -0.04 -10.16 -4.15
CA PHE A 282 -0.93 -9.59 -3.14
C PHE A 282 -0.26 -8.39 -2.48
N ILE A 283 -0.92 -7.23 -2.46
CA ILE A 283 -0.40 -6.03 -1.79
C ILE A 283 -1.32 -5.66 -0.63
N LYS A 284 -0.75 -5.48 0.54
CA LYS A 284 -1.46 -5.05 1.76
C LYS A 284 -0.49 -4.30 2.68
N ASN A 285 -0.97 -3.25 3.33
CA ASN A 285 -0.17 -2.50 4.29
C ASN A 285 0.18 -3.34 5.52
N ILE A 286 1.37 -3.09 6.08
CA ILE A 286 1.91 -3.83 7.25
C ILE A 286 0.98 -3.78 8.47
N ASP A 287 0.27 -2.69 8.69
CA ASP A 287 -0.54 -2.46 9.88
C ASP A 287 -2.00 -2.89 9.78
N ASN A 288 -2.45 -3.35 8.59
CA ASN A 288 -3.81 -3.84 8.40
C ASN A 288 -3.86 -5.36 8.63
N VAL A 289 -3.82 -5.77 9.88
CA VAL A 289 -3.80 -7.18 10.30
C VAL A 289 -4.77 -7.40 11.47
N VAL A 290 -5.24 -8.61 11.62
CA VAL A 290 -6.14 -9.03 12.71
C VAL A 290 -5.65 -10.33 13.36
N PRO A 291 -6.05 -10.64 14.60
CA PRO A 291 -5.76 -11.93 15.21
C PRO A 291 -6.46 -13.09 14.47
N ASP A 292 -6.00 -14.32 14.72
CA ASP A 292 -6.46 -15.52 14.00
C ASP A 292 -7.98 -15.70 14.02
N ARG A 293 -8.64 -15.39 15.14
CA ARG A 293 -10.10 -15.50 15.28
C ARG A 293 -10.91 -14.65 14.28
N LEU A 294 -10.28 -13.63 13.66
CA LEU A 294 -10.93 -12.71 12.72
C LEU A 294 -10.38 -12.83 11.29
N LYS A 295 -9.45 -13.76 11.02
CA LYS A 295 -8.83 -13.91 9.70
C LYS A 295 -9.73 -14.51 8.62
N GLU A 296 -10.84 -15.11 8.98
CA GLU A 296 -11.73 -15.78 8.00
C GLU A 296 -12.16 -14.86 6.87
N ASP A 297 -12.66 -13.67 7.20
CA ASP A 297 -13.05 -12.67 6.19
C ASP A 297 -11.85 -12.18 5.37
N THR A 298 -10.73 -11.90 6.02
CA THR A 298 -9.51 -11.51 5.32
C THR A 298 -9.11 -12.56 4.28
N VAL A 299 -9.08 -13.82 4.65
CA VAL A 299 -8.69 -14.92 3.76
C VAL A 299 -9.70 -15.10 2.63
N LYS A 300 -10.99 -15.13 2.95
CA LYS A 300 -12.08 -15.27 1.97
C LYS A 300 -12.00 -14.18 0.90
N TYR A 301 -11.95 -12.93 1.32
CA TYR A 301 -12.00 -11.80 0.39
C TYR A 301 -10.67 -11.59 -0.34
N LYS A 302 -9.53 -11.94 0.22
CA LYS A 302 -8.27 -12.01 -0.53
C LYS A 302 -8.32 -13.04 -1.65
N LYS A 303 -8.81 -14.24 -1.36
CA LYS A 303 -9.03 -15.29 -2.38
C LYS A 303 -10.05 -14.86 -3.43
N LEU A 304 -11.11 -14.14 -3.02
CA LEU A 304 -12.09 -13.58 -3.96
C LEU A 304 -11.46 -12.61 -4.94
N LEU A 305 -10.70 -11.61 -4.44
CA LEU A 305 -10.01 -10.65 -5.30
C LEU A 305 -9.06 -11.35 -6.28
N ALA A 306 -8.33 -12.35 -5.80
CA ALA A 306 -7.42 -13.14 -6.62
C ALA A 306 -8.18 -13.97 -7.68
N GLY A 307 -9.31 -14.56 -7.32
CA GLY A 307 -10.18 -15.29 -8.25
C GLY A 307 -10.74 -14.40 -9.36
N VAL A 308 -11.16 -13.19 -9.02
CA VAL A 308 -11.58 -12.17 -10.01
C VAL A 308 -10.42 -11.85 -10.95
N LEU A 309 -9.21 -11.61 -10.40
CA LEU A 309 -8.01 -11.29 -11.18
C LEU A 309 -7.71 -12.37 -12.20
N VAL A 310 -7.54 -13.62 -11.76
CA VAL A 310 -7.11 -14.72 -12.65
C VAL A 310 -8.17 -15.05 -13.69
N THR A 311 -9.45 -14.90 -13.36
CA THR A 311 -10.56 -15.09 -14.32
C THR A 311 -10.52 -14.05 -15.43
N LEU A 312 -10.40 -12.76 -15.07
CA LEU A 312 -10.36 -11.67 -16.05
C LEU A 312 -9.06 -11.67 -16.86
N GLN A 313 -7.94 -12.01 -16.25
CA GLN A 313 -6.66 -12.15 -16.93
C GLN A 313 -6.69 -13.27 -17.96
N ALA A 314 -7.22 -14.44 -17.60
CA ALA A 314 -7.34 -15.57 -18.54
C ALA A 314 -8.14 -15.18 -19.78
N GLN A 315 -9.25 -14.46 -19.63
CA GLN A 315 -10.05 -13.95 -20.72
C GLN A 315 -9.30 -12.92 -21.57
N ALA A 316 -8.64 -11.95 -20.93
CA ALA A 316 -7.83 -10.94 -21.61
C ALA A 316 -6.70 -11.61 -22.43
N PHE A 317 -6.03 -12.62 -21.87
CA PHE A 317 -4.98 -13.36 -22.56
C PHE A 317 -5.48 -14.18 -23.76
N ALA A 318 -6.68 -14.76 -23.64
CA ALA A 318 -7.31 -15.44 -24.76
C ALA A 318 -7.59 -14.46 -25.92
N TYR A 319 -8.10 -13.27 -25.61
CA TYR A 319 -8.33 -12.22 -26.60
C TYR A 319 -7.05 -11.70 -27.23
N LEU A 320 -5.98 -11.50 -26.45
CA LEU A 320 -4.67 -11.08 -26.97
C LEU A 320 -4.07 -12.09 -27.93
N ARG A 321 -4.14 -13.40 -27.62
CA ARG A 321 -3.70 -14.46 -28.53
C ARG A 321 -4.51 -14.47 -29.82
N LYS A 322 -5.82 -14.23 -29.72
CA LYS A 322 -6.70 -14.14 -30.88
C LYS A 322 -6.35 -12.96 -31.77
N LEU A 323 -6.14 -11.78 -31.18
CA LEU A 323 -5.70 -10.57 -31.89
C LEU A 323 -4.34 -10.76 -32.57
N GLU A 324 -3.36 -11.36 -31.85
CA GLU A 324 -2.02 -11.66 -32.39
C GLU A 324 -2.09 -12.61 -33.59
N SER A 325 -3.04 -13.55 -33.60
CA SER A 325 -3.21 -14.49 -34.72
C SER A 325 -3.69 -13.83 -36.02
N GLY A 326 -4.23 -12.61 -35.94
CA GLY A 326 -4.87 -11.90 -37.06
C GLY A 326 -6.15 -12.58 -37.58
N LYS A 327 -6.62 -13.65 -36.94
CA LYS A 327 -7.78 -14.45 -37.35
C LYS A 327 -8.97 -14.15 -36.40
N TYR A 328 -9.62 -13.03 -36.60
CA TYR A 328 -10.78 -12.60 -35.82
C TYR A 328 -11.88 -12.05 -36.72
N THR A 329 -13.10 -12.12 -36.25
CA THR A 329 -14.29 -11.56 -36.91
C THR A 329 -14.66 -10.22 -36.26
N MET A 330 -15.53 -9.44 -36.92
CA MET A 330 -16.09 -8.23 -36.32
C MET A 330 -16.88 -8.50 -35.05
N ASP A 331 -17.58 -9.60 -34.95
CA ASP A 331 -18.34 -9.95 -33.75
C ASP A 331 -17.42 -10.27 -32.60
N GLU A 332 -16.29 -10.92 -32.82
CA GLU A 332 -15.24 -11.15 -31.81
C GLU A 332 -14.59 -9.84 -31.38
N LEU A 333 -14.32 -8.89 -32.30
CA LEU A 333 -13.82 -7.56 -31.89
C LEU A 333 -14.83 -6.79 -31.05
N ARG A 334 -16.12 -6.89 -31.38
CA ARG A 334 -17.19 -6.28 -30.55
C ARG A 334 -17.30 -6.93 -29.18
N GLU A 335 -17.17 -8.25 -29.09
CA GLU A 335 -17.12 -8.97 -27.81
C GLU A 335 -15.95 -8.50 -26.95
N MET A 336 -14.74 -8.41 -27.52
CA MET A 336 -13.55 -7.88 -26.85
C MET A 336 -13.75 -6.43 -26.37
N LEU A 337 -14.37 -5.58 -27.20
CA LEU A 337 -14.70 -4.22 -26.84
C LEU A 337 -15.68 -4.16 -25.65
N GLN A 338 -16.72 -5.02 -25.66
CA GLN A 338 -17.64 -5.13 -24.55
C GLN A 338 -16.95 -5.57 -23.27
N PHE A 339 -15.99 -6.50 -23.34
CA PHE A 339 -15.19 -6.92 -22.20
C PHE A 339 -14.37 -5.75 -21.63
N VAL A 340 -13.67 -4.99 -22.49
CA VAL A 340 -12.91 -3.80 -22.08
C VAL A 340 -13.81 -2.75 -21.42
N GLN A 341 -14.99 -2.52 -21.97
CA GLN A 341 -15.92 -1.50 -21.46
C GLN A 341 -16.68 -1.92 -20.21
N LYS A 342 -17.11 -3.19 -20.11
CA LYS A 342 -18.00 -3.68 -19.04
C LYS A 342 -17.28 -4.42 -17.91
N LYS A 343 -16.15 -5.08 -18.21
CA LYS A 343 -15.41 -5.87 -17.22
C LYS A 343 -14.16 -5.12 -16.73
N LEU A 344 -13.48 -4.40 -17.62
CA LEU A 344 -12.32 -3.58 -17.25
C LEU A 344 -12.69 -2.09 -17.07
N PHE A 345 -13.95 -1.74 -17.24
CA PHE A 345 -14.50 -0.38 -17.04
C PHE A 345 -13.73 0.73 -17.78
N THR A 346 -13.07 0.38 -18.87
CA THR A 346 -12.38 1.35 -19.72
C THR A 346 -13.27 1.72 -20.90
N LYS A 347 -13.67 3.00 -20.97
CA LYS A 347 -14.57 3.53 -21.98
C LYS A 347 -13.86 4.54 -22.86
N ASN A 348 -14.08 4.43 -24.17
CA ASN A 348 -13.66 5.44 -25.15
C ASN A 348 -14.84 5.72 -26.09
N PRO A 349 -15.41 6.95 -26.07
CA PRO A 349 -16.49 7.33 -26.98
C PRO A 349 -16.14 7.22 -28.45
N GLU A 350 -14.86 7.36 -28.79
CA GLU A 350 -14.35 7.37 -30.16
C GLU A 350 -14.27 5.98 -30.81
N THR A 351 -14.41 4.89 -30.00
CA THR A 351 -14.34 3.52 -30.55
C THR A 351 -15.39 3.22 -31.61
N LYS A 352 -16.47 4.00 -31.64
CA LYS A 352 -17.52 3.87 -32.68
C LYS A 352 -17.07 4.32 -34.07
N MET A 353 -15.99 5.08 -34.16
CA MET A 353 -15.45 5.63 -35.39
C MET A 353 -14.25 4.86 -35.92
N LEU A 354 -13.78 3.84 -35.16
CA LEU A 354 -12.62 3.05 -35.53
C LEU A 354 -12.99 2.00 -36.57
N GLU A 355 -12.18 1.89 -37.62
CA GLU A 355 -12.19 0.76 -38.52
C GLU A 355 -11.69 -0.52 -37.82
N ASP A 356 -12.00 -1.68 -38.36
CA ASP A 356 -11.67 -2.98 -37.75
C ASP A 356 -10.23 -3.13 -37.32
N THR A 357 -9.28 -2.69 -38.16
CA THR A 357 -7.85 -2.75 -37.89
C THR A 357 -7.47 -1.81 -36.77
N GLU A 358 -8.03 -0.61 -36.75
CA GLU A 358 -7.77 0.38 -35.70
C GLU A 358 -8.36 -0.08 -34.35
N LEU A 359 -9.56 -0.69 -34.42
CA LEU A 359 -10.19 -1.27 -33.24
C LEU A 359 -9.37 -2.44 -32.67
N ALA A 360 -8.82 -3.30 -33.53
CA ALA A 360 -7.94 -4.38 -33.10
C ALA A 360 -6.66 -3.85 -32.42
N ILE A 361 -6.04 -2.81 -32.96
CA ILE A 361 -4.86 -2.14 -32.35
C ILE A 361 -5.24 -1.53 -31.00
N TYR A 362 -6.36 -0.82 -30.94
CA TYR A 362 -6.88 -0.24 -29.69
C TYR A 362 -7.10 -1.31 -28.62
N LEU A 363 -7.76 -2.41 -28.97
CA LEU A 363 -8.03 -3.53 -28.05
C LEU A 363 -6.73 -4.18 -27.56
N GLN A 364 -5.75 -4.40 -28.45
CA GLN A 364 -4.46 -4.93 -28.07
C GLN A 364 -3.75 -4.03 -27.05
N GLN A 365 -3.76 -2.72 -27.27
CA GLN A 365 -3.16 -1.75 -26.35
C GLN A 365 -3.86 -1.69 -24.99
N LYS A 366 -5.19 -1.86 -24.94
CA LYS A 366 -5.96 -1.82 -23.69
C LYS A 366 -5.94 -3.14 -22.92
N LEU A 367 -5.83 -4.26 -23.60
CA LEU A 367 -5.77 -5.58 -22.97
C LEU A 367 -4.37 -5.95 -22.49
N ASN A 368 -3.31 -5.56 -23.21
CA ASN A 368 -1.91 -5.90 -22.88
C ASN A 368 -1.31 -4.90 -21.89
N ARG A 369 -1.81 -4.93 -20.67
CA ARG A 369 -1.40 -4.07 -19.56
C ARG A 369 -1.32 -4.88 -18.27
N PRO A 370 -0.54 -4.44 -17.28
CA PRO A 370 -0.66 -4.98 -15.93
C PRO A 370 -2.11 -4.85 -15.46
N MET A 371 -2.54 -5.76 -14.61
CA MET A 371 -3.90 -5.78 -14.08
C MET A 371 -3.88 -5.75 -12.55
N ARG A 372 -4.84 -5.04 -11.96
CA ARG A 372 -5.10 -5.08 -10.51
C ARG A 372 -6.57 -5.23 -10.21
N VAL A 373 -6.87 -5.96 -9.17
CA VAL A 373 -8.19 -6.02 -8.54
C VAL A 373 -8.06 -5.44 -7.14
N CYS A 374 -8.84 -4.42 -6.83
CA CYS A 374 -8.76 -3.68 -5.58
C CYS A 374 -10.04 -3.87 -4.77
N GLY A 375 -9.92 -4.29 -3.53
CA GLY A 375 -11.01 -4.26 -2.56
C GLY A 375 -11.42 -2.83 -2.26
N MET A 376 -12.73 -2.58 -2.21
CA MET A 376 -13.31 -1.30 -1.83
C MET A 376 -14.29 -1.52 -0.69
N VAL A 377 -14.16 -0.71 0.35
CA VAL A 377 -14.99 -0.80 1.56
C VAL A 377 -16.00 0.34 1.56
N ARG A 378 -17.23 0.09 2.05
CA ARG A 378 -18.22 1.15 2.25
C ARG A 378 -17.67 2.24 3.14
N ASN A 379 -17.87 3.50 2.75
CA ASN A 379 -17.38 4.64 3.47
C ASN A 379 -18.05 4.75 4.85
N VAL A 380 -17.22 4.79 5.90
CA VAL A 380 -17.64 4.94 7.29
C VAL A 380 -16.97 6.15 7.96
N GLY A 381 -16.44 7.09 7.13
CA GLY A 381 -15.75 8.29 7.60
C GLY A 381 -14.25 8.13 7.79
N GLU A 382 -13.65 7.03 7.29
CA GLU A 382 -12.19 6.86 7.32
C GLU A 382 -11.51 7.80 6.31
N PRO A 383 -10.37 8.41 6.67
CA PRO A 383 -9.59 9.20 5.74
C PRO A 383 -8.85 8.30 4.76
N GLY A 384 -8.75 8.72 3.51
CA GLY A 384 -7.98 8.00 2.50
C GLY A 384 -8.46 8.30 1.08
N GLY A 385 -7.83 7.64 0.12
CA GLY A 385 -8.22 7.70 -1.27
C GLY A 385 -9.53 6.95 -1.52
N GLY A 386 -10.22 7.37 -2.58
CA GLY A 386 -11.48 6.77 -3.01
C GLY A 386 -11.43 6.26 -4.44
N PRO A 387 -12.39 5.40 -4.81
CA PRO A 387 -12.55 4.90 -6.16
C PRO A 387 -13.33 5.89 -7.04
N PHE A 388 -12.77 6.21 -8.21
CA PHE A 388 -13.35 7.15 -9.18
C PHE A 388 -13.26 6.61 -10.60
N LEU A 389 -14.12 7.15 -11.47
CA LEU A 389 -13.98 7.12 -12.92
C LEU A 389 -13.38 8.45 -13.34
N ALA A 390 -12.19 8.43 -13.94
CA ALA A 390 -11.45 9.61 -14.35
C ALA A 390 -11.07 9.55 -15.83
N TYR A 391 -10.92 10.73 -16.42
CA TYR A 391 -10.42 10.88 -17.78
C TYR A 391 -8.91 10.69 -17.80
N ASN A 392 -8.43 9.85 -18.70
CA ASN A 392 -7.01 9.63 -18.95
C ASN A 392 -6.49 10.60 -20.03
N PRO A 393 -5.17 10.80 -20.15
CA PRO A 393 -4.59 11.66 -21.19
C PRO A 393 -4.96 11.29 -22.63
N ASP A 394 -5.26 10.00 -22.88
CA ASP A 394 -5.67 9.49 -24.19
C ASP A 394 -7.18 9.63 -24.47
N GLY A 395 -7.91 10.38 -23.64
CA GLY A 395 -9.37 10.60 -23.78
C GLY A 395 -10.24 9.46 -23.28
N THR A 396 -9.67 8.34 -22.84
CA THR A 396 -10.45 7.25 -22.26
C THR A 396 -10.88 7.58 -20.83
N ILE A 397 -11.94 6.91 -20.36
CA ILE A 397 -12.37 6.96 -18.96
C ILE A 397 -12.11 5.60 -18.35
N SER A 398 -11.43 5.55 -17.20
CA SER A 398 -11.14 4.32 -16.49
C SER A 398 -11.26 4.48 -14.98
N LEU A 399 -11.22 3.34 -14.27
CA LEU A 399 -11.22 3.30 -12.81
C LEU A 399 -9.86 3.75 -12.27
N GLN A 400 -9.88 4.68 -11.32
CA GLN A 400 -8.71 5.26 -10.65
C GLN A 400 -8.94 5.34 -9.15
N ILE A 401 -7.86 5.25 -8.37
CA ILE A 401 -7.84 5.53 -6.94
C ILE A 401 -7.24 6.92 -6.75
N LEU A 402 -7.99 7.86 -6.18
CA LEU A 402 -7.58 9.25 -6.03
C LEU A 402 -7.64 9.71 -4.57
N GLU A 403 -6.66 10.50 -4.19
CA GLU A 403 -6.64 11.25 -2.94
C GLU A 403 -7.32 12.61 -3.13
N SER A 404 -7.83 13.21 -2.04
CA SER A 404 -8.47 14.53 -2.07
C SER A 404 -7.57 15.63 -2.65
N SER A 405 -6.25 15.53 -2.43
CA SER A 405 -5.25 16.47 -2.97
C SER A 405 -5.13 16.47 -4.51
N GLN A 406 -5.65 15.43 -5.16
CA GLN A 406 -5.62 15.27 -6.62
C GLN A 406 -6.91 15.78 -7.30
N ILE A 407 -7.86 16.25 -6.49
CA ILE A 407 -9.19 16.70 -6.92
C ILE A 407 -9.31 18.20 -6.64
N ASP A 408 -9.86 18.95 -7.59
CA ASP A 408 -10.17 20.37 -7.38
C ASP A 408 -11.35 20.51 -6.39
N MET A 409 -11.02 20.71 -5.13
CA MET A 409 -12.00 20.85 -4.06
C MET A 409 -12.64 22.26 -4.01
N ASP A 410 -12.14 23.21 -4.81
CA ASP A 410 -12.73 24.53 -5.00
C ASP A 410 -13.84 24.49 -6.06
N ASP A 411 -13.84 23.49 -6.93
CA ASP A 411 -14.93 23.20 -7.85
C ASP A 411 -16.08 22.49 -7.11
N PRO A 412 -17.29 23.12 -6.98
CA PRO A 412 -18.40 22.54 -6.23
C PRO A 412 -18.89 21.20 -6.79
N GLU A 413 -18.79 20.97 -8.10
CA GLU A 413 -19.20 19.73 -8.74
C GLU A 413 -18.23 18.59 -8.36
N LYS A 414 -16.91 18.85 -8.40
CA LYS A 414 -15.88 17.87 -8.06
C LYS A 414 -15.90 17.55 -6.57
N LYS A 415 -16.03 18.59 -5.74
CA LYS A 415 -16.22 18.42 -4.29
C LYS A 415 -17.44 17.56 -3.97
N ALA A 416 -18.57 17.81 -4.61
CA ALA A 416 -19.79 17.01 -4.41
C ALA A 416 -19.60 15.54 -4.85
N MET A 417 -18.85 15.29 -5.95
CA MET A 417 -18.52 13.93 -6.36
C MET A 417 -17.67 13.21 -5.30
N PHE A 418 -16.68 13.89 -4.73
CA PHE A 418 -15.84 13.35 -3.66
C PHE A 418 -16.63 13.06 -2.39
N GLU A 419 -17.42 14.02 -1.90
CA GLU A 419 -18.19 13.91 -0.66
C GLU A 419 -19.32 12.87 -0.73
N LYS A 420 -19.87 12.63 -1.93
CA LYS A 420 -20.91 11.60 -2.19
C LYS A 420 -20.31 10.21 -2.46
N GLY A 421 -18.99 10.06 -2.41
CA GLY A 421 -18.33 8.77 -2.58
C GLY A 421 -18.85 7.73 -1.59
N THR A 422 -19.29 6.59 -2.11
CA THR A 422 -19.91 5.50 -1.31
C THR A 422 -18.89 4.54 -0.73
N HIS A 423 -17.67 4.54 -1.25
CA HIS A 423 -16.60 3.62 -0.88
C HIS A 423 -15.26 4.33 -0.75
N PHE A 424 -14.33 3.70 -0.04
CA PHE A 424 -12.95 4.14 0.05
C PHE A 424 -11.98 2.96 -0.23
N ASN A 425 -10.72 3.29 -0.50
CA ASN A 425 -9.65 2.34 -0.76
C ASN A 425 -8.95 1.92 0.54
N PRO A 426 -9.12 0.66 1.01
CA PRO A 426 -8.44 0.15 2.20
C PRO A 426 -6.97 -0.25 1.94
N VAL A 427 -6.48 -0.12 0.69
CA VAL A 427 -5.19 -0.64 0.22
C VAL A 427 -5.13 -2.16 0.35
N ASP A 428 -6.01 -2.81 -0.38
CA ASP A 428 -6.15 -4.26 -0.46
C ASP A 428 -6.21 -4.65 -1.95
N LEU A 429 -5.06 -5.02 -2.52
CA LEU A 429 -4.91 -5.25 -3.96
C LEU A 429 -4.37 -6.63 -4.26
N VAL A 430 -4.78 -7.17 -5.41
CA VAL A 430 -4.15 -8.33 -6.05
C VAL A 430 -3.79 -7.93 -7.48
N CYS A 431 -2.54 -8.16 -7.86
CA CYS A 431 -1.95 -7.67 -9.10
C CYS A 431 -1.44 -8.81 -9.97
N ALA A 432 -1.53 -8.65 -11.29
CA ALA A 432 -0.89 -9.48 -12.29
C ALA A 432 0.08 -8.63 -13.11
N ILE A 433 1.36 -8.99 -13.07
CA ILE A 433 2.46 -8.15 -13.58
C ILE A 433 3.24 -8.80 -14.73
N LYS A 434 2.73 -9.90 -15.30
CA LYS A 434 3.25 -10.54 -16.51
C LYS A 434 2.22 -10.50 -17.64
N ASN A 435 2.70 -10.42 -18.87
CA ASN A 435 1.88 -10.44 -20.07
C ASN A 435 1.46 -11.88 -20.45
N TYR A 436 0.65 -12.01 -21.52
CA TYR A 436 0.16 -13.31 -22.02
C TYR A 436 1.26 -14.24 -22.61
N LYS A 437 2.50 -13.75 -22.75
CA LYS A 437 3.69 -14.51 -23.12
C LYS A 437 4.52 -14.95 -21.91
N GLY A 438 4.11 -14.56 -20.70
CA GLY A 438 4.86 -14.83 -19.46
C GLY A 438 6.02 -13.87 -19.20
N GLU A 439 6.11 -12.78 -19.96
CA GLU A 439 7.14 -11.75 -19.78
C GLU A 439 6.69 -10.70 -18.78
N ALA A 440 7.59 -10.24 -17.91
CA ALA A 440 7.32 -9.17 -16.96
C ALA A 440 7.03 -7.84 -17.70
N PHE A 441 6.03 -7.11 -17.24
CA PHE A 441 5.85 -5.73 -17.66
C PHE A 441 6.92 -4.82 -17.03
N ASP A 442 7.34 -3.80 -17.76
CA ASP A 442 8.15 -2.69 -17.23
C ASP A 442 7.19 -1.70 -16.55
N LEU A 443 6.93 -1.93 -15.25
CA LEU A 443 5.88 -1.22 -14.51
C LEU A 443 6.04 0.31 -14.48
N PRO A 444 7.25 0.89 -14.41
CA PRO A 444 7.44 2.32 -14.51
C PRO A 444 6.84 2.97 -15.76
N LYS A 445 6.71 2.25 -16.88
CA LYS A 445 6.08 2.76 -18.11
C LYS A 445 4.57 2.98 -17.99
N TYR A 446 3.95 2.42 -16.96
CA TYR A 446 2.50 2.53 -16.71
C TYR A 446 2.14 3.57 -15.67
N VAL A 447 3.13 4.31 -15.16
CA VAL A 447 2.94 5.44 -14.23
C VAL A 447 2.40 6.63 -14.98
N ASP A 448 1.44 7.36 -14.41
CA ASP A 448 1.08 8.70 -14.88
C ASP A 448 1.87 9.75 -14.08
N PRO A 449 2.89 10.37 -14.66
CA PRO A 449 3.76 11.34 -13.98
C PRO A 449 3.03 12.62 -13.58
N GLN A 450 1.86 12.91 -14.15
CA GLN A 450 1.06 14.09 -13.84
C GLN A 450 0.28 13.97 -12.51
N THR A 451 0.34 12.82 -11.86
CA THR A 451 -0.40 12.53 -10.62
C THR A 451 0.46 12.63 -9.36
N GLY A 452 1.68 13.14 -9.46
CA GLY A 452 2.47 13.57 -8.31
C GLY A 452 1.82 14.74 -7.58
N PHE A 453 2.36 15.10 -6.43
CA PHE A 453 1.91 16.30 -5.70
C PHE A 453 3.06 16.95 -4.91
N ILE A 454 2.86 18.20 -4.52
CA ILE A 454 3.81 18.97 -3.72
C ILE A 454 3.27 19.09 -2.31
N SER A 455 4.06 18.66 -1.33
CA SER A 455 3.76 18.82 0.09
C SER A 455 4.67 19.87 0.74
N HIS A 456 4.12 20.63 1.70
CA HIS A 456 4.88 21.59 2.48
C HIS A 456 5.39 20.93 3.75
N LYS A 457 6.67 21.06 4.02
CA LYS A 457 7.40 20.46 5.14
C LYS A 457 8.32 21.51 5.77
N SER A 458 9.01 21.14 6.82
CA SER A 458 10.08 21.94 7.40
C SER A 458 11.29 21.08 7.71
N LYS A 459 12.48 21.68 7.67
CA LYS A 459 13.72 21.11 8.14
C LYS A 459 14.58 22.17 8.81
N ASP A 460 15.03 21.89 10.02
CA ASP A 460 15.87 22.82 10.81
C ASP A 460 15.25 24.22 10.95
N GLY A 461 13.91 24.28 11.11
CA GLY A 461 13.14 25.53 11.23
C GLY A 461 12.91 26.28 9.92
N LYS A 462 13.33 25.74 8.78
CA LYS A 462 13.11 26.35 7.44
C LYS A 462 12.00 25.60 6.72
N GLU A 463 11.10 26.34 6.09
CA GLU A 463 10.08 25.77 5.20
C GLU A 463 10.72 25.22 3.93
N LEU A 464 10.18 24.12 3.45
CA LEU A 464 10.56 23.51 2.17
C LEU A 464 9.34 22.89 1.48
N LYS A 465 9.45 22.76 0.17
CA LYS A 465 8.57 21.96 -0.66
C LYS A 465 9.17 20.59 -0.90
N ALA A 466 8.39 19.55 -0.73
CA ALA A 466 8.75 18.16 -1.05
C ALA A 466 7.90 17.67 -2.22
N LEU A 467 8.56 17.05 -3.19
CA LEU A 467 7.91 16.40 -4.31
C LEU A 467 7.56 14.96 -3.93
N GLU A 468 6.29 14.64 -3.99
CA GLU A 468 5.78 13.28 -3.77
C GLU A 468 5.52 12.63 -5.13
N LEU A 469 6.11 11.46 -5.38
CA LEU A 469 5.86 10.68 -6.60
C LEU A 469 4.42 10.20 -6.67
N PRO A 470 3.88 9.89 -7.88
CA PRO A 470 2.59 9.24 -8.00
C PRO A 470 2.50 8.03 -7.09
N GLY A 471 1.50 8.00 -6.19
CA GLY A 471 1.38 6.97 -5.17
C GLY A 471 1.26 5.56 -5.76
N LEU A 472 1.78 4.53 -5.07
CA LEU A 472 1.89 3.17 -5.59
C LEU A 472 0.56 2.62 -6.13
N TRP A 473 -0.51 2.76 -5.37
CA TRP A 473 -1.86 2.32 -5.77
C TRP A 473 -2.72 3.43 -6.38
N ASN A 474 -2.17 4.62 -6.56
CA ASN A 474 -2.80 5.76 -7.23
C ASN A 474 -2.22 5.91 -8.66
N GLY A 475 -1.54 7.00 -8.92
CA GLY A 475 -0.98 7.30 -10.24
C GLY A 475 0.12 6.37 -10.74
N ALA A 476 0.83 5.65 -9.85
CA ALA A 476 1.81 4.66 -10.28
C ALA A 476 1.17 3.44 -11.00
N MET A 477 -0.10 3.16 -10.73
CA MET A 477 -0.89 2.13 -11.41
C MET A 477 -1.98 2.70 -12.31
N SER A 478 -1.88 3.97 -12.70
CA SER A 478 -2.93 4.67 -13.47
C SER A 478 -3.23 4.02 -14.81
N ASN A 479 -2.21 3.54 -15.52
CA ASN A 479 -2.35 2.91 -16.82
C ASN A 479 -2.51 1.37 -16.76
N TRP A 480 -2.85 0.83 -15.59
CA TRP A 480 -3.18 -0.58 -15.42
C TRP A 480 -4.65 -0.85 -15.72
N ASN A 481 -4.97 -2.07 -16.11
CA ASN A 481 -6.34 -2.55 -16.08
C ASN A 481 -6.77 -2.69 -14.63
N THR A 482 -7.78 -1.92 -14.21
CA THR A 482 -8.22 -1.81 -12.82
C THR A 482 -9.64 -2.31 -12.68
N VAL A 483 -9.90 -3.15 -11.68
CA VAL A 483 -11.23 -3.62 -11.30
C VAL A 483 -11.42 -3.40 -9.81
N PHE A 484 -12.56 -2.84 -9.42
CA PHE A 484 -12.93 -2.66 -8.03
C PHE A 484 -13.97 -3.72 -7.61
N VAL A 485 -13.80 -4.27 -6.43
CA VAL A 485 -14.70 -5.26 -5.83
C VAL A 485 -15.07 -4.83 -4.43
N GLU A 486 -16.36 -4.81 -4.11
CA GLU A 486 -16.81 -4.53 -2.75
C GLU A 486 -16.33 -5.63 -1.79
N VAL A 487 -15.71 -5.22 -0.69
CA VAL A 487 -15.30 -6.10 0.41
C VAL A 487 -15.84 -5.54 1.73
N PRO A 488 -16.11 -6.38 2.74
CA PRO A 488 -16.67 -5.90 4.00
C PRO A 488 -15.66 -5.10 4.81
N LEU A 489 -16.18 -4.25 5.70
CA LEU A 489 -15.37 -3.44 6.62
C LEU A 489 -14.46 -4.31 7.52
N SER A 490 -14.87 -5.55 7.82
CA SER A 490 -14.07 -6.51 8.59
C SER A 490 -12.68 -6.83 7.99
N THR A 491 -12.47 -6.53 6.71
CA THR A 491 -11.16 -6.67 6.05
C THR A 491 -10.21 -5.48 6.27
N PHE A 492 -10.69 -4.40 6.90
CA PHE A 492 -9.94 -3.16 7.10
C PHE A 492 -9.82 -2.81 8.58
N ASN A 493 -8.67 -3.14 9.16
CA ASN A 493 -8.40 -2.96 10.59
C ASN A 493 -6.99 -2.38 10.81
N PRO A 494 -6.70 -1.17 10.28
CA PRO A 494 -5.38 -0.57 10.42
C PRO A 494 -5.15 -0.06 11.84
N VAL A 495 -3.90 -0.10 12.27
CA VAL A 495 -3.44 0.52 13.53
C VAL A 495 -2.81 1.87 13.20
N LYS A 496 -3.54 2.95 13.40
CA LYS A 496 -3.08 4.34 13.18
C LYS A 496 -2.46 4.94 14.44
N THR A 497 -3.04 4.64 15.61
CA THR A 497 -2.56 5.06 16.93
C THR A 497 -2.37 3.85 17.83
N VAL A 498 -1.60 4.00 18.92
CA VAL A 498 -1.40 2.89 19.87
C VAL A 498 -2.73 2.43 20.52
N ASN A 499 -3.68 3.35 20.70
CA ASN A 499 -4.99 3.02 21.28
C ASN A 499 -5.88 2.20 20.33
N ASP A 500 -5.57 2.13 19.03
CA ASP A 500 -6.28 1.23 18.11
C ASP A 500 -6.04 -0.24 18.46
N LEU A 501 -4.91 -0.57 19.11
CA LEU A 501 -4.63 -1.92 19.60
C LEU A 501 -5.60 -2.38 20.69
N TYR A 502 -6.33 -1.45 21.33
CA TYR A 502 -7.34 -1.76 22.34
C TYR A 502 -8.76 -1.92 21.78
N ARG A 503 -8.91 -1.77 20.46
CA ARG A 503 -10.18 -2.08 19.78
C ARG A 503 -10.40 -3.59 19.78
N GLU A 504 -11.67 -4.01 19.78
CA GLU A 504 -12.06 -5.42 19.77
C GLU A 504 -11.38 -6.22 18.62
N GLN A 505 -11.17 -5.57 17.48
CA GLN A 505 -10.53 -6.17 16.30
C GLN A 505 -9.07 -6.58 16.53
N HIS A 506 -8.43 -6.09 17.59
CA HIS A 506 -7.03 -6.34 17.90
C HIS A 506 -6.81 -7.08 19.24
N GLN A 507 -7.91 -7.44 19.94
CA GLN A 507 -7.86 -8.12 21.24
C GLN A 507 -8.08 -9.64 21.14
#